data_00ce1f0434cb86cbc04b4119956bc998
#
_entry.id   00ce1f0434cb86cbc04b4119956bc998
#
_cell.length_a   1.000
_cell.length_b   1.000
_cell.length_c   1.000
_cell.angle_alpha   90.00
_cell.angle_beta   90.00
_cell.angle_gamma   90.00
#
_symmetry.space_group_name_H-M   'P 1'
#
loop_
_entity.id
_entity.type
_entity.pdbx_description
1 polymer ?
#
loop_
_entity_poly.entity_id
_entity_poly.type
_entity_poly.pdbx_seq_one_letter_code
_entity_poly.pdbx_strand_id
1 'polypeptide(L)'
;MSSRLRRSFLLTTLLALLLGVSGAAAPTGVAANPPNTKVSGIDVDATTIPELEKLMNSHRMNSVELTNFYLRRSRQLNPILHAVITVSPTALGDARAADQARRNGDHRPLLGVPIIVKDNIGTTGMPTTAGSWALAGSTPGDAFIAQKLKAAGAIIIGKANLSEWANFRSAPSSSGWSGIGGQTNMPYVLDRNPCGSSSGSGVAAAADLAVAAVGTETDGSIVCPSGANGDVGIKPTLGLWSRAGVVPISANQDSAGPIARNVTDAAVLLGAATGVDPNDTATADQVNHASTDYTLFLNDKALQGARIGVWRAGTYNPAFVGSVVEPILNNVKAALTAQGATVVDDGTTDIDLSATDNELGALLCEFKTDIATYLHTYVHGTNPVTGQPYPQTLADLIAFDAAHQNLEGPWNDLIFQLADATNGRDAECTALRQATTPPVQTAITDLMTTKNLDAIIALTNGPAWPTNDDPNLGDLNGHFQEFFVGSSTAAAVSGFPDITVPAGFDQELPLGITFIGRRWAEPELLGLAYDYEQATHVRVPPQFIATIGDALFPGVPNPPALLRLQRPQATQGQRDLVARLR
;
A
#
# COMPACT_ATOMS: atom_id res chain seq x y z
N MET A 1 55.04 -10.62 55.19
CA MET A 1 56.22 -11.37 54.77
C MET A 1 56.02 -11.78 53.38
N SER A 2 56.63 -11.06 52.43
CA SER A 2 57.84 -11.34 51.60
C SER A 2 57.68 -12.66 50.85
N SER A 3 57.92 -12.76 49.61
CA SER A 3 58.81 -12.15 48.63
C SER A 3 58.47 -12.69 47.24
N ARG A 4 58.41 -11.92 46.19
CA ARG A 4 59.41 -11.65 45.16
C ARG A 4 59.98 -12.83 44.35
N LEU A 5 59.87 -12.63 43.01
CA LEU A 5 60.87 -12.88 41.93
C LEU A 5 60.62 -14.20 41.15
N ARG A 6 60.79 -14.32 39.85
CA ARG A 6 61.45 -13.55 38.78
C ARG A 6 61.00 -14.06 37.40
N ARG A 7 61.14 -13.21 36.41
CA ARG A 7 61.11 -13.38 34.97
C ARG A 7 61.84 -14.60 34.39
N SER A 8 61.30 -15.16 33.32
CA SER A 8 62.11 -15.69 32.22
C SER A 8 61.34 -15.53 30.92
N PHE A 9 62.02 -14.88 29.98
CA PHE A 9 61.66 -14.71 28.56
C PHE A 9 61.85 -16.04 27.83
N LEU A 10 60.91 -16.43 26.98
CA LEU A 10 61.15 -17.35 25.88
C LEU A 10 60.43 -16.79 24.63
N LEU A 11 61.24 -16.33 23.71
CA LEU A 11 60.87 -16.07 22.34
C LEU A 11 60.45 -17.38 21.68
N THR A 12 59.22 -17.44 21.16
CA THR A 12 58.85 -18.43 20.16
C THR A 12 58.24 -17.70 18.98
N THR A 13 58.93 -17.77 17.90
CA THR A 13 58.57 -17.30 16.56
C THR A 13 57.26 -17.94 16.12
N LEU A 14 56.21 -17.15 15.97
CA LEU A 14 54.96 -17.60 15.35
C LEU A 14 54.99 -17.21 13.87
N LEU A 15 55.08 -18.20 13.04
CA LEU A 15 54.94 -18.13 11.59
C LEU A 15 53.50 -17.74 11.25
N ALA A 16 53.28 -16.52 10.77
CA ALA A 16 51.99 -16.07 10.31
C ALA A 16 51.66 -16.73 8.95
N LEU A 17 50.77 -17.71 8.97
CA LEU A 17 50.09 -18.18 7.79
C LEU A 17 49.04 -17.12 7.42
N LEU A 18 49.34 -16.31 6.41
CA LEU A 18 48.36 -15.49 5.69
C LEU A 18 47.45 -16.40 4.87
N LEU A 19 46.35 -16.85 5.50
CA LEU A 19 45.18 -17.31 4.76
C LEU A 19 44.50 -16.06 4.18
N GLY A 20 44.73 -15.83 2.91
CA GLY A 20 43.97 -14.85 2.15
C GLY A 20 42.48 -15.22 2.17
N VAL A 21 41.70 -14.56 3.05
CA VAL A 21 40.28 -14.47 2.88
C VAL A 21 40.05 -13.54 1.70
N SER A 22 39.88 -14.15 0.54
CA SER A 22 39.29 -13.45 -0.60
C SER A 22 37.87 -13.06 -0.19
N GLY A 23 37.72 -11.83 0.29
CA GLY A 23 36.44 -11.21 0.39
C GLY A 23 35.77 -11.30 -0.99
N ALA A 24 34.74 -12.15 -1.11
CA ALA A 24 33.83 -12.07 -2.22
C ALA A 24 33.25 -10.66 -2.17
N ALA A 25 33.70 -9.78 -3.08
CA ALA A 25 33.03 -8.53 -3.33
C ALA A 25 31.55 -8.89 -3.60
N ALA A 26 30.65 -8.30 -2.85
CA ALA A 26 29.23 -8.34 -3.19
C ALA A 26 29.13 -7.97 -4.68
N PRO A 27 28.33 -8.68 -5.49
CA PRO A 27 28.17 -8.30 -6.87
C PRO A 27 27.66 -6.86 -6.85
N THR A 28 28.46 -5.93 -7.36
CA THR A 28 28.01 -4.61 -7.74
C THR A 28 26.97 -4.85 -8.82
N GLY A 29 25.70 -4.91 -8.41
CA GLY A 29 24.58 -5.08 -9.31
C GLY A 29 24.64 -3.94 -10.30
N VAL A 30 24.92 -4.27 -11.54
CA VAL A 30 24.72 -3.37 -12.66
C VAL A 30 23.27 -2.93 -12.53
N ALA A 31 23.03 -1.63 -12.32
CA ALA A 31 21.72 -1.04 -12.48
C ALA A 31 21.22 -1.53 -13.85
N ALA A 32 20.24 -2.44 -13.83
CA ALA A 32 19.62 -2.86 -15.07
C ALA A 32 19.05 -1.57 -15.65
N ASN A 33 19.44 -1.20 -16.88
CA ASN A 33 18.82 -0.08 -17.57
C ASN A 33 17.31 -0.25 -17.41
N PRO A 34 16.59 0.75 -16.84
CA PRO A 34 15.16 0.60 -16.60
C PRO A 34 14.52 0.15 -17.90
N PRO A 35 13.68 -0.91 -17.88
CA PRO A 35 13.08 -1.42 -19.10
C PRO A 35 12.28 -0.29 -19.76
N ASN A 36 12.40 -0.20 -21.09
CA ASN A 36 11.71 0.80 -21.89
C ASN A 36 10.19 0.84 -21.55
N THR A 37 9.66 2.01 -21.25
CA THR A 37 8.24 2.27 -20.95
C THR A 37 7.40 2.57 -22.20
N LYS A 38 7.91 2.35 -23.43
CA LYS A 38 7.23 2.71 -24.67
C LYS A 38 6.45 1.56 -25.30
N VAL A 39 5.19 1.86 -25.66
CA VAL A 39 4.30 1.03 -26.46
C VAL A 39 4.01 1.79 -27.75
N SER A 40 4.30 1.20 -28.91
CA SER A 40 4.09 1.86 -30.23
C SER A 40 4.70 3.28 -30.31
N GLY A 41 5.83 3.49 -29.62
CA GLY A 41 6.54 4.79 -29.56
C GLY A 41 6.00 5.78 -28.52
N ILE A 42 4.94 5.43 -27.80
CA ILE A 42 4.28 6.25 -26.77
C ILE A 42 4.81 5.82 -25.40
N ASP A 43 5.23 6.77 -24.59
CA ASP A 43 5.67 6.52 -23.23
C ASP A 43 4.46 6.37 -22.30
N VAL A 44 4.17 5.13 -21.91
CA VAL A 44 2.99 4.81 -21.09
C VAL A 44 3.15 5.18 -19.62
N ASP A 45 4.36 5.42 -19.12
CA ASP A 45 4.58 5.95 -17.78
C ASP A 45 4.04 7.39 -17.64
N ALA A 46 4.23 8.18 -18.69
CA ALA A 46 3.83 9.58 -18.73
C ALA A 46 2.42 9.80 -19.32
N THR A 47 1.69 8.74 -19.72
CA THR A 47 0.40 8.84 -20.42
C THR A 47 -0.74 8.51 -19.47
N THR A 48 -1.69 9.43 -19.33
CA THR A 48 -2.87 9.26 -18.47
C THR A 48 -3.94 8.33 -19.09
N ILE A 49 -4.86 7.80 -18.28
CA ILE A 49 -5.96 6.94 -18.75
C ILE A 49 -6.80 7.65 -19.84
N PRO A 50 -7.23 8.92 -19.70
CA PRO A 50 -7.94 9.61 -20.78
C PRO A 50 -7.14 9.75 -22.07
N GLU A 51 -5.81 9.90 -21.98
CA GLU A 51 -4.93 9.94 -23.15
C GLU A 51 -4.78 8.56 -23.79
N LEU A 52 -4.63 7.49 -22.98
CA LEU A 52 -4.63 6.10 -23.46
C LEU A 52 -5.94 5.79 -24.20
N GLU A 53 -7.08 6.18 -23.64
CA GLU A 53 -8.38 6.04 -24.28
C GLU A 53 -8.44 6.75 -25.64
N LYS A 54 -7.95 8.00 -25.72
CA LYS A 54 -7.85 8.76 -26.96
C LYS A 54 -6.93 8.09 -27.99
N LEU A 55 -5.81 7.53 -27.55
CA LEU A 55 -4.87 6.80 -28.42
C LEU A 55 -5.49 5.51 -28.95
N MET A 56 -6.20 4.77 -28.10
CA MET A 56 -6.91 3.56 -28.51
C MET A 56 -8.08 3.85 -29.44
N ASN A 57 -8.85 4.92 -29.19
CA ASN A 57 -9.94 5.37 -30.05
C ASN A 57 -9.46 5.83 -31.43
N SER A 58 -8.24 6.39 -31.51
CA SER A 58 -7.62 6.82 -32.78
C SER A 58 -6.79 5.73 -33.47
N HIS A 59 -6.81 4.49 -32.95
CA HIS A 59 -6.07 3.32 -33.46
C HIS A 59 -4.54 3.51 -33.49
N ARG A 60 -3.99 4.40 -32.67
CA ARG A 60 -2.54 4.58 -32.49
C ARG A 60 -1.93 3.56 -31.52
N MET A 61 -2.76 2.91 -30.74
CA MET A 61 -2.48 1.83 -29.80
C MET A 61 -3.74 0.97 -29.72
N ASN A 62 -3.64 -0.24 -29.18
CA ASN A 62 -4.79 -1.06 -28.84
C ASN A 62 -4.61 -1.74 -27.47
N SER A 63 -5.71 -2.26 -26.90
CA SER A 63 -5.71 -2.86 -25.57
C SER A 63 -4.81 -4.10 -25.51
N VAL A 64 -4.70 -4.85 -26.60
CA VAL A 64 -3.82 -6.03 -26.68
C VAL A 64 -2.35 -5.63 -26.60
N GLU A 65 -1.93 -4.57 -27.31
CA GLU A 65 -0.55 -4.06 -27.26
C GLU A 65 -0.19 -3.58 -25.86
N LEU A 66 -1.09 -2.79 -25.25
CA LEU A 66 -0.91 -2.24 -23.91
C LEU A 66 -0.86 -3.36 -22.85
N THR A 67 -1.80 -4.30 -22.88
CA THR A 67 -1.82 -5.46 -21.96
C THR A 67 -0.58 -6.34 -22.12
N ASN A 68 -0.15 -6.61 -23.35
CA ASN A 68 1.08 -7.36 -23.61
C ASN A 68 2.32 -6.67 -23.05
N PHE A 69 2.38 -5.34 -23.12
CA PHE A 69 3.47 -4.57 -22.54
C PHE A 69 3.56 -4.82 -21.03
N TYR A 70 2.47 -4.64 -20.28
CA TYR A 70 2.45 -4.83 -18.82
C TYR A 70 2.73 -6.28 -18.41
N LEU A 71 2.19 -7.26 -19.12
CA LEU A 71 2.46 -8.67 -18.86
C LEU A 71 3.94 -9.05 -19.12
N ARG A 72 4.57 -8.47 -20.14
CA ARG A 72 6.02 -8.68 -20.37
C ARG A 72 6.85 -8.00 -19.30
N ARG A 73 6.53 -6.76 -18.96
CA ARG A 73 7.23 -5.99 -17.94
C ARG A 73 7.11 -6.66 -16.55
N SER A 74 5.93 -7.16 -16.21
CA SER A 74 5.73 -7.95 -15.00
C SER A 74 6.64 -9.20 -14.98
N ARG A 75 6.71 -9.96 -16.07
CA ARG A 75 7.61 -11.11 -16.15
C ARG A 75 9.10 -10.75 -15.99
N GLN A 76 9.49 -9.56 -16.42
CA GLN A 76 10.89 -9.09 -16.32
C GLN A 76 11.24 -8.59 -14.92
N LEU A 77 10.35 -7.82 -14.29
CA LEU A 77 10.63 -7.11 -13.05
C LEU A 77 10.12 -7.83 -11.79
N ASN A 78 9.04 -8.60 -11.90
CA ASN A 78 8.45 -9.26 -10.73
C ASN A 78 9.38 -10.24 -10.00
N PRO A 79 10.31 -10.95 -10.66
CA PRO A 79 11.33 -11.76 -9.96
C PRO A 79 12.23 -10.96 -8.99
N ILE A 80 12.29 -9.63 -9.16
CA ILE A 80 13.05 -8.72 -8.31
C ILE A 80 12.12 -7.98 -7.34
N LEU A 81 10.95 -7.56 -7.83
CA LEU A 81 10.03 -6.69 -7.08
C LEU A 81 9.06 -7.47 -6.19
N HIS A 82 8.69 -8.69 -6.55
CA HIS A 82 7.69 -9.52 -5.86
C HIS A 82 6.35 -8.77 -5.63
N ALA A 83 5.99 -7.90 -6.58
CA ALA A 83 4.80 -7.06 -6.50
C ALA A 83 3.51 -7.76 -6.92
N VAL A 84 3.60 -8.84 -7.72
CA VAL A 84 2.48 -9.55 -8.31
C VAL A 84 2.48 -11.00 -7.83
N ILE A 85 1.41 -11.42 -7.16
CA ILE A 85 1.22 -12.82 -6.71
C ILE A 85 0.68 -13.69 -7.85
N THR A 86 -0.36 -13.20 -8.54
CA THR A 86 -1.07 -13.94 -9.59
C THR A 86 -1.23 -13.09 -10.82
N VAL A 87 -0.97 -13.66 -11.99
CA VAL A 87 -1.24 -13.04 -13.31
C VAL A 87 -2.52 -13.64 -13.87
N SER A 88 -3.42 -12.79 -14.38
CA SER A 88 -4.68 -13.25 -14.97
C SER A 88 -4.46 -14.13 -16.20
N PRO A 89 -5.00 -15.35 -16.24
CA PRO A 89 -4.90 -16.23 -17.40
C PRO A 89 -5.74 -15.72 -18.59
N THR A 90 -6.71 -14.82 -18.35
CA THR A 90 -7.63 -14.32 -19.37
C THR A 90 -7.25 -12.94 -19.91
N ALA A 91 -6.27 -12.25 -19.32
CA ALA A 91 -5.93 -10.84 -19.62
C ALA A 91 -5.86 -10.49 -21.11
N LEU A 92 -5.21 -11.32 -21.94
CA LEU A 92 -5.13 -11.09 -23.39
C LEU A 92 -6.45 -11.41 -24.13
N GLY A 93 -7.25 -12.32 -23.58
CA GLY A 93 -8.61 -12.57 -24.08
C GLY A 93 -9.51 -11.36 -23.85
N ASP A 94 -9.45 -10.83 -22.63
CA ASP A 94 -10.22 -9.64 -22.22
C ASP A 94 -9.79 -8.40 -23.00
N ALA A 95 -8.48 -8.25 -23.29
CA ALA A 95 -7.96 -7.18 -24.13
C ALA A 95 -8.49 -7.24 -25.58
N ARG A 96 -8.54 -8.44 -26.18
CA ARG A 96 -9.15 -8.62 -27.50
C ARG A 96 -10.64 -8.29 -27.51
N ALA A 97 -11.35 -8.69 -26.45
CA ALA A 97 -12.77 -8.37 -26.28
C ALA A 97 -12.99 -6.86 -26.14
N ALA A 98 -12.14 -6.15 -25.39
CA ALA A 98 -12.18 -4.69 -25.26
C ALA A 98 -11.93 -4.01 -26.62
N ASP A 99 -10.92 -4.44 -27.39
CA ASP A 99 -10.66 -3.91 -28.73
C ASP A 99 -11.84 -4.17 -29.68
N GLN A 100 -12.52 -5.30 -29.58
CA GLN A 100 -13.72 -5.57 -30.37
C GLN A 100 -14.89 -4.70 -29.93
N ALA A 101 -15.10 -4.51 -28.62
CA ALA A 101 -16.15 -3.63 -28.09
C ALA A 101 -15.94 -2.18 -28.56
N ARG A 102 -14.70 -1.69 -28.54
CA ARG A 102 -14.33 -0.37 -29.04
C ARG A 102 -14.64 -0.19 -30.53
N ARG A 103 -14.33 -1.19 -31.37
CA ARG A 103 -14.72 -1.17 -32.80
C ARG A 103 -16.23 -1.13 -32.99
N ASN A 104 -16.99 -1.65 -32.04
CA ASN A 104 -18.46 -1.64 -32.04
C ASN A 104 -19.04 -0.35 -31.43
N GLY A 105 -18.22 0.65 -31.09
CA GLY A 105 -18.64 1.94 -30.56
C GLY A 105 -18.80 2.02 -29.06
N ASP A 106 -18.21 1.09 -28.30
CA ASP A 106 -18.14 1.16 -26.83
C ASP A 106 -17.02 2.14 -26.42
N HIS A 107 -17.33 3.06 -25.49
CA HIS A 107 -16.44 4.12 -24.99
C HIS A 107 -16.47 4.22 -23.47
N ARG A 108 -16.65 3.10 -22.77
CA ARG A 108 -16.58 3.08 -21.30
C ARG A 108 -15.23 3.62 -20.80
N PRO A 109 -15.18 4.30 -19.63
CA PRO A 109 -14.03 5.12 -19.21
C PRO A 109 -12.75 4.32 -18.93
N LEU A 110 -12.84 3.01 -18.76
CA LEU A 110 -11.70 2.12 -18.55
C LEU A 110 -11.61 1.02 -19.61
N LEU A 111 -12.27 1.19 -20.78
CA LEU A 111 -12.36 0.12 -21.77
C LEU A 111 -10.97 -0.31 -22.27
N GLY A 112 -10.56 -1.53 -21.85
CA GLY A 112 -9.29 -2.09 -22.27
C GLY A 112 -8.07 -1.57 -21.52
N VAL A 113 -8.27 -0.84 -20.40
CA VAL A 113 -7.20 -0.34 -19.52
C VAL A 113 -6.77 -1.45 -18.56
N PRO A 114 -5.50 -1.89 -18.58
CA PRO A 114 -4.99 -2.92 -17.67
C PRO A 114 -4.73 -2.35 -16.27
N ILE A 115 -5.39 -2.94 -15.26
CA ILE A 115 -5.21 -2.62 -13.85
C ILE A 115 -4.85 -3.86 -13.03
N ILE A 116 -4.32 -3.65 -11.84
CA ILE A 116 -4.04 -4.71 -10.88
C ILE A 116 -4.79 -4.44 -9.57
N VAL A 117 -5.23 -5.49 -8.87
CA VAL A 117 -5.95 -5.35 -7.60
C VAL A 117 -5.22 -6.11 -6.49
N LYS A 118 -5.22 -5.56 -5.28
CA LYS A 118 -4.63 -6.18 -4.09
C LYS A 118 -5.21 -7.57 -3.85
N ASP A 119 -4.41 -8.51 -3.37
CA ASP A 119 -4.80 -9.92 -3.27
C ASP A 119 -5.78 -10.23 -2.12
N ASN A 120 -6.27 -9.23 -1.43
CA ASN A 120 -7.42 -9.34 -0.54
C ASN A 120 -8.76 -8.94 -1.19
N ILE A 121 -8.78 -8.56 -2.48
CA ILE A 121 -9.97 -8.17 -3.23
C ILE A 121 -10.41 -9.35 -4.10
N GLY A 122 -11.62 -9.86 -3.86
CA GLY A 122 -12.22 -10.96 -4.61
C GLY A 122 -12.24 -10.70 -6.12
N THR A 123 -11.80 -11.69 -6.91
CA THR A 123 -11.69 -11.54 -8.37
C THR A 123 -11.92 -12.90 -9.04
N THR A 124 -12.95 -13.00 -9.86
CA THR A 124 -13.26 -14.23 -10.62
C THR A 124 -12.10 -14.64 -11.52
N GLY A 125 -11.75 -15.91 -11.47
CA GLY A 125 -10.71 -16.52 -12.31
C GLY A 125 -9.29 -16.43 -11.73
N MET A 126 -9.13 -15.80 -10.57
CA MET A 126 -7.87 -15.74 -9.82
C MET A 126 -8.12 -16.02 -8.33
N PRO A 127 -7.19 -16.68 -7.62
CA PRO A 127 -7.27 -16.80 -6.18
C PRO A 127 -7.28 -15.44 -5.47
N THR A 128 -7.89 -15.42 -4.29
CA THR A 128 -7.84 -14.31 -3.34
C THR A 128 -7.40 -14.86 -2.00
N THR A 129 -6.17 -14.55 -1.60
CA THR A 129 -5.49 -15.28 -0.53
C THR A 129 -5.15 -14.44 0.69
N ALA A 130 -5.29 -13.11 0.62
CA ALA A 130 -4.73 -12.19 1.61
C ALA A 130 -3.23 -12.43 1.87
N GLY A 131 -2.52 -13.04 0.91
CA GLY A 131 -1.11 -13.40 1.01
C GLY A 131 -0.82 -14.70 1.78
N SER A 132 -1.81 -15.33 2.40
CA SER A 132 -1.65 -16.49 3.27
C SER A 132 -1.95 -17.82 2.54
N TRP A 133 -1.20 -18.85 2.89
CA TRP A 133 -1.44 -20.21 2.46
C TRP A 133 -2.75 -20.80 3.01
N ALA A 134 -3.26 -20.25 4.10
CA ALA A 134 -4.56 -20.63 4.64
C ALA A 134 -5.71 -20.46 3.63
N LEU A 135 -5.59 -19.49 2.72
CA LEU A 135 -6.56 -19.23 1.65
C LEU A 135 -6.02 -19.57 0.26
N ALA A 136 -4.92 -20.33 0.15
CA ALA A 136 -4.35 -20.71 -1.14
C ALA A 136 -5.39 -21.39 -2.04
N GLY A 137 -5.53 -20.89 -3.27
CA GLY A 137 -6.51 -21.41 -4.24
C GLY A 137 -7.97 -21.00 -3.99
N SER A 138 -8.28 -20.22 -2.95
CA SER A 138 -9.64 -19.72 -2.70
C SER A 138 -10.09 -18.76 -3.81
N THR A 139 -11.26 -18.99 -4.38
CA THR A 139 -11.84 -18.19 -5.47
C THR A 139 -13.22 -17.67 -5.08
N PRO A 140 -13.31 -16.61 -4.28
CA PRO A 140 -14.57 -16.09 -3.72
C PRO A 140 -15.50 -15.44 -4.77
N GLY A 141 -15.05 -15.28 -6.01
CA GLY A 141 -15.74 -14.52 -7.04
C GLY A 141 -15.32 -13.05 -7.03
N ASP A 142 -16.04 -12.22 -7.80
CA ASP A 142 -15.75 -10.77 -7.85
C ASP A 142 -16.31 -10.03 -6.64
N ALA A 143 -15.47 -9.29 -5.93
CA ALA A 143 -15.91 -8.24 -5.03
C ALA A 143 -16.72 -7.18 -5.80
N PHE A 144 -17.60 -6.45 -5.13
CA PHE A 144 -18.43 -5.42 -5.80
C PHE A 144 -17.58 -4.41 -6.58
N ILE A 145 -16.48 -3.95 -6.00
CA ILE A 145 -15.57 -3.01 -6.68
C ILE A 145 -14.92 -3.63 -7.93
N ALA A 146 -14.58 -4.93 -7.90
CA ALA A 146 -14.06 -5.63 -9.07
C ALA A 146 -15.13 -5.74 -10.18
N GLN A 147 -16.40 -6.00 -9.82
CA GLN A 147 -17.52 -5.99 -10.77
C GLN A 147 -17.68 -4.61 -11.41
N LYS A 148 -17.62 -3.54 -10.62
CA LYS A 148 -17.75 -2.16 -11.08
C LYS A 148 -16.63 -1.76 -12.04
N LEU A 149 -15.37 -2.07 -11.70
CA LEU A 149 -14.22 -1.80 -12.55
C LEU A 149 -14.29 -2.56 -13.88
N LYS A 150 -14.66 -3.84 -13.85
CA LYS A 150 -14.91 -4.63 -15.08
C LYS A 150 -16.08 -4.07 -15.89
N ALA A 151 -17.16 -3.64 -15.22
CA ALA A 151 -18.29 -3.00 -15.88
C ALA A 151 -17.89 -1.68 -16.55
N ALA A 152 -16.95 -0.92 -15.98
CA ALA A 152 -16.34 0.27 -16.59
C ALA A 152 -15.36 -0.06 -17.73
N GLY A 153 -15.05 -1.35 -17.97
CA GLY A 153 -14.21 -1.82 -19.07
C GLY A 153 -12.77 -2.16 -18.71
N ALA A 154 -12.39 -2.04 -17.44
CA ALA A 154 -11.04 -2.36 -16.99
C ALA A 154 -10.70 -3.85 -17.20
N ILE A 155 -9.45 -4.13 -17.51
CA ILE A 155 -8.88 -5.47 -17.56
C ILE A 155 -8.10 -5.70 -16.28
N ILE A 156 -8.58 -6.56 -15.39
CA ILE A 156 -7.82 -6.95 -14.20
C ILE A 156 -6.76 -7.98 -14.61
N ILE A 157 -5.50 -7.52 -14.75
CA ILE A 157 -4.41 -8.34 -15.27
C ILE A 157 -3.69 -9.19 -14.22
N GLY A 158 -4.00 -8.98 -12.94
CA GLY A 158 -3.37 -9.75 -11.87
C GLY A 158 -3.78 -9.32 -10.47
N LYS A 159 -3.24 -10.06 -9.48
CA LYS A 159 -3.37 -9.81 -8.05
C LYS A 159 -2.05 -9.29 -7.50
N ALA A 160 -2.07 -8.13 -6.86
CA ALA A 160 -0.90 -7.52 -6.26
C ALA A 160 -0.58 -8.15 -4.90
N ASN A 161 0.72 -8.34 -4.63
CA ASN A 161 1.19 -8.75 -3.31
C ASN A 161 0.83 -7.71 -2.24
N LEU A 162 0.84 -8.14 -0.99
CA LEU A 162 0.45 -7.30 0.14
C LEU A 162 1.22 -7.74 1.38
N SER A 163 1.23 -6.93 2.40
CA SER A 163 1.54 -7.42 3.73
C SER A 163 0.46 -8.42 4.12
N GLU A 164 0.87 -9.61 4.54
CA GLU A 164 -0.04 -10.71 4.83
C GLU A 164 -1.15 -10.31 5.80
N TRP A 165 -2.40 -10.68 5.48
CA TRP A 165 -3.60 -10.26 6.24
C TRP A 165 -3.67 -8.75 6.48
N ALA A 166 -3.15 -7.95 5.54
CA ALA A 166 -3.09 -6.49 5.63
C ALA A 166 -2.36 -5.98 6.90
N ASN A 167 -1.27 -6.65 7.31
CA ASN A 167 -0.51 -6.43 8.56
C ASN A 167 -1.26 -6.80 9.85
N PHE A 168 -2.36 -7.58 9.80
CA PHE A 168 -3.19 -7.82 10.98
C PHE A 168 -3.09 -9.25 11.53
N ARG A 169 -1.96 -9.95 11.27
CA ARG A 169 -1.65 -11.27 11.88
C ARG A 169 -0.62 -11.15 13.01
N SER A 170 0.48 -10.48 12.75
CA SER A 170 1.64 -10.42 13.62
C SER A 170 2.04 -8.98 13.91
N ALA A 171 2.32 -8.64 15.16
CA ALA A 171 2.87 -7.33 15.51
C ALA A 171 4.29 -7.13 14.95
N PRO A 172 5.24 -8.09 15.14
CA PRO A 172 6.54 -8.03 14.47
C PRO A 172 6.44 -8.66 13.08
N SER A 173 6.06 -7.88 12.06
CA SER A 173 6.02 -8.31 10.65
C SER A 173 6.71 -7.31 9.74
N SER A 174 7.01 -7.69 8.51
CA SER A 174 7.56 -6.78 7.50
C SER A 174 6.47 -6.35 6.53
N SER A 175 6.26 -5.05 6.38
CA SER A 175 5.36 -4.54 5.35
C SER A 175 5.79 -5.03 3.98
N GLY A 176 4.83 -5.52 3.19
CA GLY A 176 5.07 -6.10 1.86
C GLY A 176 5.48 -7.57 1.85
N TRP A 177 5.62 -8.21 3.01
CA TRP A 177 5.85 -9.64 3.08
C TRP A 177 4.53 -10.43 3.15
N SER A 178 4.47 -11.54 2.43
CA SER A 178 3.40 -12.52 2.55
C SER A 178 3.92 -13.95 2.35
N GLY A 179 3.26 -14.94 2.96
CA GLY A 179 3.63 -16.34 2.83
C GLY A 179 3.65 -16.83 1.38
N ILE A 180 2.69 -16.40 0.56
CA ILE A 180 2.59 -16.77 -0.85
C ILE A 180 3.52 -15.95 -1.74
N GLY A 181 3.59 -14.62 -1.54
CA GLY A 181 4.30 -13.69 -2.44
C GLY A 181 5.75 -13.41 -2.07
N GLY A 182 6.16 -13.71 -0.83
CA GLY A 182 7.45 -13.26 -0.28
C GLY A 182 7.47 -11.75 -0.05
N GLN A 183 8.66 -11.17 0.10
CA GLN A 183 8.86 -9.75 0.33
C GLN A 183 8.76 -8.94 -0.95
N THR A 184 7.85 -7.98 -1.00
CA THR A 184 7.81 -6.95 -2.04
C THR A 184 8.94 -5.95 -1.81
N ASN A 185 9.68 -5.63 -2.85
CA ASN A 185 10.77 -4.66 -2.83
C ASN A 185 10.36 -3.35 -3.48
N MET A 186 10.84 -2.24 -2.92
CA MET A 186 10.61 -0.90 -3.44
C MET A 186 11.32 -0.70 -4.80
N PRO A 187 10.67 -0.09 -5.83
CA PRO A 187 11.28 0.00 -7.16
C PRO A 187 12.31 1.12 -7.30
N TYR A 188 12.33 2.11 -6.41
CA TYR A 188 13.35 3.16 -6.42
C TYR A 188 14.67 2.63 -5.89
N VAL A 189 14.64 1.96 -4.73
CA VAL A 189 15.81 1.37 -4.08
C VAL A 189 15.45 -0.03 -3.58
N LEU A 190 16.00 -1.06 -4.22
CA LEU A 190 15.54 -2.44 -4.13
C LEU A 190 15.71 -3.11 -2.75
N ASP A 191 16.57 -2.58 -1.90
CA ASP A 191 16.77 -3.06 -0.53
C ASP A 191 15.93 -2.28 0.51
N ARG A 192 14.96 -1.50 0.05
CA ARG A 192 14.06 -0.72 0.90
C ARG A 192 12.65 -1.31 0.94
N ASN A 193 12.00 -1.07 2.08
CA ASN A 193 10.62 -1.48 2.29
C ASN A 193 9.66 -0.54 1.51
N PRO A 194 8.70 -1.06 0.74
CA PRO A 194 7.75 -0.26 -0.03
C PRO A 194 6.61 0.32 0.81
N CYS A 195 6.63 0.17 2.14
CA CYS A 195 5.47 0.31 3.02
C CYS A 195 4.34 -0.67 2.66
N GLY A 196 3.22 -0.61 3.37
CA GLY A 196 2.07 -1.50 3.15
C GLY A 196 0.83 -1.05 3.93
N SER A 197 -0.19 -1.84 3.91
CA SER A 197 -0.20 -3.24 3.41
C SER A 197 -0.45 -3.38 1.90
N SER A 198 -0.79 -2.33 1.13
CA SER A 198 -0.98 -2.41 -0.33
C SER A 198 0.36 -2.30 -1.09
N SER A 199 1.39 -2.98 -0.59
CA SER A 199 2.78 -2.88 -1.05
C SER A 199 2.94 -3.19 -2.54
N GLY A 200 2.43 -4.34 -2.98
CA GLY A 200 2.49 -4.72 -4.38
C GLY A 200 1.65 -3.82 -5.28
N SER A 201 0.55 -3.23 -4.78
CA SER A 201 -0.26 -2.26 -5.54
C SER A 201 0.53 -0.98 -5.81
N GLY A 202 1.18 -0.38 -4.78
CA GLY A 202 2.05 0.78 -4.96
C GLY A 202 3.22 0.47 -5.89
N VAL A 203 3.96 -0.61 -5.61
CA VAL A 203 5.09 -1.02 -6.47
C VAL A 203 4.67 -1.28 -7.92
N ALA A 204 3.48 -1.88 -8.14
CA ALA A 204 2.99 -2.16 -9.49
C ALA A 204 2.61 -0.88 -10.26
N ALA A 205 2.03 0.11 -9.58
CA ALA A 205 1.75 1.42 -10.18
C ALA A 205 3.05 2.16 -10.50
N ALA A 206 3.97 2.29 -9.53
CA ALA A 206 5.23 3.00 -9.67
C ALA A 206 6.15 2.42 -10.75
N ALA A 207 6.22 1.08 -10.83
CA ALA A 207 7.13 0.35 -11.73
C ALA A 207 6.53 0.02 -13.09
N ASP A 208 5.35 0.56 -13.44
CA ASP A 208 4.64 0.23 -14.69
C ASP A 208 4.38 -1.27 -14.88
N LEU A 209 3.86 -1.94 -13.86
CA LEU A 209 3.35 -3.31 -14.01
C LEU A 209 1.85 -3.32 -14.37
N ALA A 210 1.19 -2.18 -14.24
CA ALA A 210 -0.18 -1.88 -14.66
C ALA A 210 -0.32 -0.37 -14.92
N VAL A 211 -1.42 0.06 -15.54
CA VAL A 211 -1.74 1.50 -15.68
C VAL A 211 -2.00 2.10 -14.30
N ALA A 212 -2.75 1.39 -13.48
CA ALA A 212 -3.05 1.77 -12.11
C ALA A 212 -3.37 0.53 -11.28
N ALA A 213 -3.48 0.70 -9.97
CA ALA A 213 -3.74 -0.36 -9.02
C ALA A 213 -4.91 -0.01 -8.08
N VAL A 214 -5.44 -1.04 -7.41
CA VAL A 214 -6.40 -0.87 -6.32
C VAL A 214 -5.79 -1.43 -5.04
N GLY A 215 -5.83 -0.63 -3.99
CA GLY A 215 -5.41 -0.99 -2.65
C GLY A 215 -6.59 -1.07 -1.68
N THR A 216 -6.29 -1.43 -0.43
CA THR A 216 -7.22 -1.32 0.71
C THR A 216 -6.48 -0.69 1.88
N GLU A 217 -7.22 0.01 2.72
CA GLU A 217 -6.68 0.66 3.91
C GLU A 217 -7.60 0.51 5.10
N THR A 218 -7.03 0.10 6.21
CA THR A 218 -7.63 0.21 7.53
C THR A 218 -7.03 1.40 8.27
N ASP A 219 -5.67 1.50 8.26
CA ASP A 219 -4.91 2.70 8.64
C ASP A 219 -3.58 2.70 7.86
N GLY A 220 -3.38 3.67 6.97
CA GLY A 220 -2.17 3.90 6.20
C GLY A 220 -1.96 3.00 4.96
N SER A 221 -2.72 1.95 4.80
CA SER A 221 -2.41 0.88 3.84
C SER A 221 -2.64 1.21 2.35
N ILE A 222 -3.13 2.40 2.01
CA ILE A 222 -3.13 2.98 0.65
C ILE A 222 -2.11 4.12 0.60
N VAL A 223 -2.25 5.08 1.53
CA VAL A 223 -1.46 6.31 1.44
C VAL A 223 0.02 6.07 1.70
N CYS A 224 0.40 5.23 2.67
CA CYS A 224 1.80 4.96 2.96
C CYS A 224 2.53 4.28 1.78
N PRO A 225 2.06 3.14 1.22
CA PRO A 225 2.72 2.56 0.04
C PRO A 225 2.67 3.50 -1.18
N SER A 226 1.66 4.36 -1.32
CA SER A 226 1.65 5.37 -2.39
C SER A 226 2.75 6.41 -2.19
N GLY A 227 2.85 7.01 -1.00
CA GLY A 227 3.89 7.98 -0.69
C GLY A 227 5.30 7.40 -0.82
N ALA A 228 5.53 6.19 -0.28
CA ALA A 228 6.83 5.50 -0.35
C ALA A 228 7.24 5.12 -1.78
N ASN A 229 6.31 4.92 -2.70
CA ASN A 229 6.58 4.54 -4.08
C ASN A 229 6.38 5.68 -5.09
N GLY A 230 6.16 6.93 -4.60
CA GLY A 230 6.02 8.09 -5.48
C GLY A 230 4.74 8.07 -6.31
N ASP A 231 3.68 7.50 -5.78
CA ASP A 231 2.36 7.39 -6.40
C ASP A 231 1.35 8.35 -5.75
N VAL A 232 0.22 8.51 -6.41
CA VAL A 232 -1.02 9.09 -5.88
C VAL A 232 -1.88 7.98 -5.32
N GLY A 233 -2.29 8.10 -4.06
CA GLY A 233 -3.22 7.17 -3.41
C GLY A 233 -4.41 7.91 -2.82
N ILE A 234 -5.60 7.36 -2.99
CA ILE A 234 -6.82 7.91 -2.40
C ILE A 234 -7.42 6.88 -1.46
N LYS A 235 -7.51 7.22 -0.18
CA LYS A 235 -8.42 6.54 0.73
C LYS A 235 -9.73 7.34 0.73
N PRO A 236 -10.78 6.83 0.11
CA PRO A 236 -12.03 7.57 0.04
C PRO A 236 -12.77 7.58 1.39
N THR A 237 -13.81 8.38 1.48
CA THR A 237 -14.78 8.32 2.58
C THR A 237 -15.28 6.88 2.76
N LEU A 238 -15.34 6.44 4.01
CA LEU A 238 -15.89 5.13 4.37
C LEU A 238 -17.27 4.93 3.74
N GLY A 239 -17.42 3.90 2.91
CA GLY A 239 -18.65 3.60 2.18
C GLY A 239 -18.77 4.27 0.80
N LEU A 240 -17.77 5.05 0.33
CA LEU A 240 -17.77 5.49 -1.07
C LEU A 240 -17.54 4.31 -2.03
N TRP A 241 -16.64 3.41 -1.68
CA TRP A 241 -16.47 2.12 -2.34
C TRP A 241 -16.95 1.00 -1.41
N SER A 242 -17.62 0.00 -1.99
CA SER A 242 -18.05 -1.19 -1.24
C SER A 242 -16.87 -2.05 -0.84
N ARG A 243 -16.96 -2.66 0.36
CA ARG A 243 -16.01 -3.64 0.90
C ARG A 243 -16.54 -5.08 0.78
N ALA A 244 -17.74 -5.30 0.23
CA ALA A 244 -18.27 -6.65 0.03
C ALA A 244 -17.39 -7.47 -0.94
N GLY A 245 -16.95 -8.63 -0.46
CA GLY A 245 -15.99 -9.50 -1.17
C GLY A 245 -14.52 -9.10 -1.02
N VAL A 246 -14.21 -8.15 -0.13
CA VAL A 246 -12.83 -7.81 0.30
C VAL A 246 -12.56 -8.51 1.63
N VAL A 247 -11.39 -9.14 1.79
CA VAL A 247 -10.96 -9.74 3.07
C VAL A 247 -10.81 -8.62 4.10
N PRO A 248 -11.57 -8.63 5.22
CA PRO A 248 -11.66 -7.50 6.13
C PRO A 248 -10.59 -7.50 7.22
N ILE A 249 -10.38 -6.31 7.81
CA ILE A 249 -9.97 -6.15 9.20
C ILE A 249 -11.19 -5.66 9.99
N SER A 250 -11.80 -4.55 9.59
CA SER A 250 -12.96 -3.98 10.27
C SER A 250 -13.93 -3.31 9.29
N ALA A 251 -15.18 -3.73 9.30
CA ALA A 251 -16.25 -3.07 8.55
C ALA A 251 -16.52 -1.61 8.98
N ASN A 252 -16.01 -1.19 10.14
CA ASN A 252 -16.16 0.19 10.63
C ASN A 252 -15.01 1.13 10.21
N GLN A 253 -13.93 0.59 9.60
CA GLN A 253 -12.76 1.41 9.28
C GLN A 253 -12.18 1.11 7.90
N ASP A 254 -12.30 -0.13 7.38
CA ASP A 254 -11.74 -0.51 6.09
C ASP A 254 -12.28 0.33 4.93
N SER A 255 -11.38 0.73 4.05
CA SER A 255 -11.68 1.37 2.77
C SER A 255 -10.92 0.66 1.65
N ALA A 256 -11.45 0.71 0.43
CA ALA A 256 -10.71 0.37 -0.78
C ALA A 256 -10.58 1.62 -1.65
N GLY A 257 -9.48 1.76 -2.37
CA GLY A 257 -9.26 2.96 -3.16
C GLY A 257 -8.17 2.81 -4.23
N PRO A 258 -8.08 3.78 -5.15
CA PRO A 258 -7.13 3.77 -6.25
C PRO A 258 -5.72 4.14 -5.80
N ILE A 259 -4.74 3.53 -6.49
CA ILE A 259 -3.31 3.90 -6.47
C ILE A 259 -2.87 4.08 -7.91
N ALA A 260 -2.34 5.25 -8.25
CA ALA A 260 -1.98 5.61 -9.62
C ALA A 260 -0.75 6.52 -9.66
N ARG A 261 -0.15 6.71 -10.85
CA ARG A 261 1.01 7.57 -11.03
C ARG A 261 0.68 9.07 -11.02
N ASN A 262 -0.59 9.41 -11.18
CA ASN A 262 -1.06 10.79 -11.24
C ASN A 262 -2.49 10.93 -10.72
N VAL A 263 -2.88 12.15 -10.36
CA VAL A 263 -4.20 12.47 -9.80
C VAL A 263 -5.32 12.21 -10.82
N THR A 264 -5.07 12.41 -12.11
CA THR A 264 -6.06 12.16 -13.17
C THR A 264 -6.50 10.70 -13.20
N ASP A 265 -5.55 9.76 -13.19
CA ASP A 265 -5.83 8.33 -13.25
C ASP A 265 -6.52 7.85 -11.96
N ALA A 266 -6.08 8.36 -10.81
CA ALA A 266 -6.73 8.09 -9.54
C ALA A 266 -8.20 8.55 -9.54
N ALA A 267 -8.49 9.74 -10.10
CA ALA A 267 -9.85 10.27 -10.23
C ALA A 267 -10.73 9.42 -11.16
N VAL A 268 -10.20 8.95 -12.30
CA VAL A 268 -10.92 8.05 -13.21
C VAL A 268 -11.31 6.74 -12.51
N LEU A 269 -10.34 6.11 -11.80
CA LEU A 269 -10.62 4.89 -11.06
C LEU A 269 -11.62 5.12 -9.93
N LEU A 270 -11.48 6.24 -9.20
CA LEU A 270 -12.37 6.56 -8.08
C LEU A 270 -13.84 6.56 -8.53
N GLY A 271 -14.15 7.23 -9.63
CA GLY A 271 -15.51 7.28 -10.18
C GLY A 271 -16.01 5.92 -10.67
N ALA A 272 -15.14 5.13 -11.27
CA ALA A 272 -15.50 3.87 -11.92
C ALA A 272 -16.03 2.79 -10.94
N ALA A 273 -15.66 2.83 -9.66
CA ALA A 273 -16.04 1.82 -8.67
C ALA A 273 -17.07 2.29 -7.64
N THR A 274 -17.61 3.51 -7.77
CA THR A 274 -18.70 4.01 -6.91
C THR A 274 -20.02 3.28 -7.18
N GLY A 275 -20.87 3.22 -6.18
CA GLY A 275 -22.23 2.67 -6.28
C GLY A 275 -22.71 2.04 -4.96
N VAL A 276 -24.02 2.13 -4.73
CA VAL A 276 -24.66 1.51 -3.57
C VAL A 276 -24.65 -0.01 -3.72
N ASP A 277 -24.17 -0.70 -2.68
CA ASP A 277 -24.15 -2.15 -2.59
C ASP A 277 -25.01 -2.61 -1.40
N PRO A 278 -26.07 -3.40 -1.62
CA PRO A 278 -26.90 -3.89 -0.52
C PRO A 278 -26.15 -4.82 0.46
N ASN A 279 -25.00 -5.37 0.05
CA ASN A 279 -24.16 -6.21 0.91
C ASN A 279 -23.15 -5.41 1.75
N ASP A 280 -23.05 -4.09 1.54
CA ASP A 280 -22.26 -3.18 2.36
C ASP A 280 -23.08 -1.93 2.69
N THR A 281 -23.71 -1.95 3.86
CA THR A 281 -24.65 -0.91 4.29
C THR A 281 -24.03 0.48 4.42
N ALA A 282 -22.72 0.59 4.61
CA ALA A 282 -22.04 1.89 4.65
C ALA A 282 -22.11 2.63 3.30
N THR A 283 -22.36 1.91 2.20
CA THR A 283 -22.49 2.53 0.87
C THR A 283 -23.82 3.28 0.68
N ALA A 284 -24.79 3.10 1.56
CA ALA A 284 -26.10 3.76 1.42
C ALA A 284 -26.00 5.29 1.49
N ASP A 285 -25.07 5.81 2.28
CA ASP A 285 -24.89 7.25 2.49
C ASP A 285 -24.31 7.98 1.27
N GLN A 286 -23.72 7.27 0.30
CA GLN A 286 -23.09 7.89 -0.86
C GLN A 286 -24.07 8.50 -1.88
N VAL A 287 -25.36 8.18 -1.82
CA VAL A 287 -26.37 8.50 -2.86
C VAL A 287 -26.36 9.98 -3.29
N ASN A 288 -26.09 10.90 -2.35
CA ASN A 288 -26.08 12.34 -2.62
C ASN A 288 -24.67 12.94 -2.68
N HIS A 289 -23.64 12.12 -2.60
CA HIS A 289 -22.24 12.55 -2.46
C HIS A 289 -21.32 11.99 -3.54
N ALA A 290 -21.59 10.77 -4.01
CA ALA A 290 -20.74 10.11 -4.97
C ALA A 290 -20.94 10.67 -6.38
N SER A 291 -19.82 10.80 -7.12
CA SER A 291 -19.80 11.01 -8.57
C SER A 291 -19.34 9.73 -9.27
N THR A 292 -19.85 9.46 -10.47
CA THR A 292 -19.32 8.42 -11.37
C THR A 292 -18.18 8.93 -12.23
N ASP A 293 -17.90 10.24 -12.20
CA ASP A 293 -16.81 10.89 -12.91
C ASP A 293 -16.19 11.96 -12.01
N TYR A 294 -15.09 11.60 -11.36
CA TYR A 294 -14.34 12.53 -10.52
C TYR A 294 -13.33 13.39 -11.31
N THR A 295 -13.15 13.15 -12.60
CA THR A 295 -12.30 14.03 -13.43
C THR A 295 -12.90 15.42 -13.60
N LEU A 296 -14.20 15.58 -13.36
CA LEU A 296 -14.90 16.86 -13.36
C LEU A 296 -14.42 17.83 -12.29
N PHE A 297 -13.74 17.32 -11.27
CA PHE A 297 -13.23 18.11 -10.14
C PHE A 297 -11.74 18.45 -10.26
N LEU A 298 -11.07 18.00 -11.31
CA LEU A 298 -9.68 18.36 -11.60
C LEU A 298 -9.61 19.83 -12.02
N ASN A 299 -9.02 20.66 -11.17
CA ASN A 299 -8.98 22.09 -11.34
C ASN A 299 -7.56 22.62 -11.02
N ASP A 300 -6.88 23.16 -12.02
CA ASP A 300 -5.52 23.72 -11.92
C ASP A 300 -5.46 25.09 -11.24
N LYS A 301 -6.54 25.52 -10.59
CA LYS A 301 -6.69 26.75 -9.81
C LYS A 301 -7.39 26.54 -8.47
N ALA A 302 -7.47 25.30 -8.02
CA ALA A 302 -8.17 24.97 -6.78
C ALA A 302 -7.46 25.53 -5.55
N LEU A 303 -6.15 25.71 -5.60
CA LEU A 303 -5.35 26.30 -4.54
C LEU A 303 -5.51 27.83 -4.43
N GLN A 304 -6.04 28.51 -5.46
CA GLN A 304 -6.22 29.94 -5.45
C GLN A 304 -7.26 30.38 -4.42
N GLY A 305 -6.81 31.01 -3.34
CA GLY A 305 -7.66 31.43 -2.23
C GLY A 305 -7.95 30.32 -1.19
N ALA A 306 -7.54 29.09 -1.44
CA ALA A 306 -7.67 27.99 -0.50
C ALA A 306 -6.88 28.27 0.80
N ARG A 307 -7.41 27.75 1.92
CA ARG A 307 -6.79 27.87 3.23
C ARG A 307 -6.42 26.49 3.76
N ILE A 308 -5.12 26.21 3.85
CA ILE A 308 -4.57 24.88 4.14
C ILE A 308 -3.89 24.91 5.51
N GLY A 309 -4.34 24.05 6.42
CA GLY A 309 -3.70 23.82 7.72
C GLY A 309 -2.55 22.82 7.61
N VAL A 310 -1.46 23.03 8.35
CA VAL A 310 -0.37 22.06 8.47
C VAL A 310 -0.50 21.33 9.81
N TRP A 311 -0.66 20.02 9.77
CA TRP A 311 -0.70 19.16 10.95
C TRP A 311 0.69 18.59 11.20
N ARG A 312 1.30 18.99 12.32
CA ARG A 312 2.65 18.59 12.71
C ARG A 312 2.68 17.62 13.89
N ALA A 313 1.85 17.86 14.90
CA ALA A 313 1.81 17.05 16.10
C ALA A 313 1.31 15.63 15.76
N GLY A 314 2.07 14.62 16.15
CA GLY A 314 1.74 13.22 15.91
C GLY A 314 2.06 12.72 14.49
N THR A 315 2.48 13.58 13.57
CA THR A 315 2.80 13.17 12.20
C THR A 315 4.29 12.97 11.96
N TYR A 316 5.16 13.67 12.70
CA TYR A 316 6.59 13.39 12.69
C TYR A 316 7.28 13.93 13.94
N ASN A 317 8.43 13.34 14.28
CA ASN A 317 9.27 13.79 15.39
C ASN A 317 10.47 14.59 14.85
N PRO A 318 10.50 15.93 15.02
CA PRO A 318 11.57 16.78 14.47
C PRO A 318 12.97 16.41 14.97
N ALA A 319 13.08 15.83 16.17
CA ALA A 319 14.38 15.47 16.74
C ALA A 319 15.05 14.31 15.98
N PHE A 320 14.28 13.47 15.32
CA PHE A 320 14.80 12.31 14.59
C PHE A 320 14.86 12.52 13.08
N VAL A 321 13.84 13.14 12.50
CA VAL A 321 13.70 13.22 11.02
C VAL A 321 13.65 14.64 10.49
N GLY A 322 13.68 15.66 11.36
CA GLY A 322 13.48 17.05 10.95
C GLY A 322 14.45 17.55 9.89
N SER A 323 15.71 17.11 9.91
CA SER A 323 16.70 17.51 8.90
C SER A 323 16.40 16.94 7.50
N VAL A 324 15.65 15.85 7.42
CA VAL A 324 15.28 15.17 6.18
C VAL A 324 13.94 15.67 5.65
N VAL A 325 12.92 15.68 6.50
CA VAL A 325 11.53 15.92 6.06
C VAL A 325 11.15 17.39 6.05
N GLU A 326 11.75 18.21 6.92
CA GLU A 326 11.44 19.65 7.01
C GLU A 326 11.73 20.42 5.70
N PRO A 327 12.82 20.18 4.98
CA PRO A 327 13.05 20.80 3.67
C PRO A 327 11.95 20.45 2.66
N ILE A 328 11.46 19.19 2.66
CA ILE A 328 10.39 18.75 1.76
C ILE A 328 9.08 19.44 2.10
N LEU A 329 8.69 19.46 3.39
CA LEU A 329 7.50 20.16 3.84
C LEU A 329 7.56 21.67 3.52
N ASN A 330 8.73 22.30 3.65
CA ASN A 330 8.92 23.68 3.29
C ASN A 330 8.75 23.92 1.78
N ASN A 331 9.22 23.03 0.92
CA ASN A 331 8.99 23.09 -0.52
C ASN A 331 7.49 22.94 -0.85
N VAL A 332 6.79 22.01 -0.20
CA VAL A 332 5.33 21.86 -0.34
C VAL A 332 4.61 23.16 0.01
N LYS A 333 4.90 23.74 1.18
CA LYS A 333 4.28 25.01 1.61
C LYS A 333 4.56 26.15 0.63
N ALA A 334 5.79 26.22 0.12
CA ALA A 334 6.16 27.21 -0.88
C ALA A 334 5.37 27.03 -2.19
N ALA A 335 5.21 25.81 -2.67
CA ALA A 335 4.42 25.49 -3.85
C ALA A 335 2.94 25.87 -3.68
N LEU A 336 2.31 25.47 -2.57
CA LEU A 336 0.93 25.84 -2.24
C LEU A 336 0.73 27.35 -2.20
N THR A 337 1.65 28.07 -1.55
CA THR A 337 1.62 29.52 -1.47
C THR A 337 1.79 30.19 -2.83
N ALA A 338 2.66 29.63 -3.70
CA ALA A 338 2.86 30.14 -5.05
C ALA A 338 1.62 30.00 -5.94
N GLN A 339 0.78 28.98 -5.70
CA GLN A 339 -0.52 28.79 -6.34
C GLN A 339 -1.65 29.62 -5.70
N GLY A 340 -1.35 30.43 -4.69
CA GLY A 340 -2.29 31.38 -4.07
C GLY A 340 -3.01 30.85 -2.84
N ALA A 341 -2.59 29.73 -2.27
CA ALA A 341 -3.15 29.24 -1.01
C ALA A 341 -2.59 30.00 0.19
N THR A 342 -3.41 30.13 1.23
CA THR A 342 -2.99 30.58 2.56
C THR A 342 -2.61 29.35 3.40
N VAL A 343 -1.32 29.16 3.66
CA VAL A 343 -0.84 28.05 4.49
C VAL A 343 -0.74 28.48 5.94
N VAL A 344 -1.41 27.75 6.84
CA VAL A 344 -1.40 27.95 8.30
C VAL A 344 -0.51 26.91 8.94
N ASP A 345 0.66 27.31 9.41
CA ASP A 345 1.68 26.44 10.00
C ASP A 345 2.22 27.09 11.29
N ASP A 346 1.36 27.24 12.28
CA ASP A 346 1.65 27.93 13.55
C ASP A 346 1.39 27.05 14.79
N GLY A 347 1.20 25.74 14.58
CA GLY A 347 0.88 24.76 15.63
C GLY A 347 -0.57 24.84 16.13
N THR A 348 -1.43 25.64 15.47
CA THR A 348 -2.86 25.73 15.83
C THR A 348 -3.78 24.90 14.95
N THR A 349 -3.20 24.15 14.02
CA THR A 349 -3.91 23.27 13.06
C THR A 349 -3.58 21.80 13.27
N ASP A 350 -3.08 21.45 14.46
CA ASP A 350 -2.86 20.06 14.85
C ASP A 350 -4.18 19.37 15.20
N ILE A 351 -4.36 18.16 14.67
CA ILE A 351 -5.53 17.30 14.95
C ILE A 351 -5.32 16.61 16.30
N ASP A 352 -6.32 16.65 17.17
CA ASP A 352 -6.30 15.89 18.42
C ASP A 352 -6.64 14.43 18.15
N LEU A 353 -5.66 13.55 18.30
CA LEU A 353 -5.79 12.11 18.16
C LEU A 353 -5.80 11.35 19.50
N SER A 354 -5.99 12.03 20.62
CA SER A 354 -5.99 11.38 21.96
C SER A 354 -7.00 10.24 22.10
N ALA A 355 -8.06 10.21 21.28
CA ALA A 355 -9.06 9.14 21.27
C ALA A 355 -8.58 7.87 20.53
N THR A 356 -7.48 7.91 19.78
CA THR A 356 -7.03 6.74 18.98
C THR A 356 -6.32 5.67 19.82
N ASP A 357 -6.02 5.92 21.08
CA ASP A 357 -5.47 4.91 22.00
C ASP A 357 -6.34 3.65 22.10
N ASN A 358 -7.65 3.75 21.80
CA ASN A 358 -8.58 2.63 21.81
C ASN A 358 -8.73 1.92 20.46
N GLU A 359 -8.10 2.41 19.39
CA GLU A 359 -8.27 1.91 18.03
C GLU A 359 -7.92 0.42 17.91
N LEU A 360 -6.73 0.02 18.37
CA LEU A 360 -6.33 -1.38 18.30
C LEU A 360 -7.33 -2.29 19.03
N GLY A 361 -7.82 -1.88 20.21
CA GLY A 361 -8.83 -2.64 20.94
C GLY A 361 -10.12 -2.83 20.15
N ALA A 362 -10.61 -1.77 19.50
CA ALA A 362 -11.78 -1.82 18.63
C ALA A 362 -11.54 -2.71 17.39
N LEU A 363 -10.37 -2.59 16.74
CA LEU A 363 -10.02 -3.42 15.59
C LEU A 363 -9.91 -4.91 15.95
N LEU A 364 -9.34 -5.27 17.10
CA LEU A 364 -9.19 -6.67 17.54
C LEU A 364 -10.54 -7.36 17.69
N CYS A 365 -11.50 -6.73 18.38
CA CYS A 365 -12.82 -7.33 18.59
C CYS A 365 -13.66 -7.35 17.30
N GLU A 366 -13.56 -6.33 16.46
CA GLU A 366 -14.24 -6.27 15.17
C GLU A 366 -13.69 -7.33 14.21
N PHE A 367 -12.37 -7.47 14.12
CA PHE A 367 -11.71 -8.43 13.26
C PHE A 367 -12.19 -9.86 13.51
N LYS A 368 -12.28 -10.30 14.78
CA LYS A 368 -12.77 -11.65 15.11
C LYS A 368 -14.09 -11.98 14.45
N THR A 369 -15.03 -11.05 14.47
CA THR A 369 -16.37 -11.25 13.89
C THR A 369 -16.35 -11.10 12.38
N ASP A 370 -15.65 -10.08 11.86
CA ASP A 370 -15.70 -9.71 10.46
C ASP A 370 -14.96 -10.73 9.60
N ILE A 371 -13.80 -11.25 10.06
CA ILE A 371 -13.09 -12.30 9.34
C ILE A 371 -13.90 -13.61 9.31
N ALA A 372 -14.53 -14.01 10.41
CA ALA A 372 -15.38 -15.19 10.42
C ALA A 372 -16.57 -15.03 9.45
N THR A 373 -17.19 -13.85 9.42
CA THR A 373 -18.28 -13.54 8.48
C THR A 373 -17.81 -13.66 7.02
N TYR A 374 -16.62 -13.11 6.70
CA TYR A 374 -16.03 -13.23 5.36
C TYR A 374 -15.77 -14.69 4.98
N LEU A 375 -15.11 -15.45 5.85
CA LEU A 375 -14.76 -16.84 5.60
C LEU A 375 -16.03 -17.68 5.33
N HIS A 376 -17.05 -17.55 6.16
CA HIS A 376 -18.33 -18.26 5.97
C HIS A 376 -19.06 -17.84 4.68
N THR A 377 -18.95 -16.58 4.28
CA THR A 377 -19.72 -16.06 3.14
C THR A 377 -19.03 -16.35 1.81
N TYR A 378 -17.70 -16.28 1.76
CA TYR A 378 -16.95 -16.24 0.50
C TYR A 378 -15.95 -17.39 0.30
N VAL A 379 -15.58 -18.12 1.37
CA VAL A 379 -14.51 -19.13 1.31
C VAL A 379 -15.10 -20.53 1.50
N HIS A 380 -15.15 -21.29 0.40
CA HIS A 380 -15.79 -22.61 0.38
C HIS A 380 -14.89 -23.66 -0.24
N GLY A 381 -15.09 -24.92 0.16
CA GLY A 381 -14.40 -26.08 -0.41
C GLY A 381 -13.17 -26.48 0.38
N THR A 382 -12.14 -26.90 -0.35
CA THR A 382 -10.95 -27.55 0.22
C THR A 382 -9.70 -26.79 -0.22
N ASN A 383 -8.83 -26.48 0.72
CA ASN A 383 -7.53 -25.89 0.45
C ASN A 383 -6.65 -26.89 -0.34
N PRO A 384 -6.22 -26.56 -1.55
CA PRO A 384 -5.51 -27.49 -2.43
C PRO A 384 -4.09 -27.84 -1.95
N VAL A 385 -3.55 -27.07 -1.02
CA VAL A 385 -2.20 -27.29 -0.47
C VAL A 385 -2.25 -28.34 0.64
N THR A 386 -3.27 -28.29 1.49
CA THR A 386 -3.39 -29.17 2.66
C THR A 386 -4.36 -30.32 2.45
N GLY A 387 -5.28 -30.21 1.49
CA GLY A 387 -6.35 -31.17 1.30
C GLY A 387 -7.45 -31.11 2.37
N GLN A 388 -7.42 -30.10 3.26
CA GLN A 388 -8.40 -29.91 4.33
C GLN A 388 -9.42 -28.83 3.94
N PRO A 389 -10.61 -28.80 4.54
CA PRO A 389 -11.53 -27.67 4.39
C PRO A 389 -10.83 -26.36 4.72
N TYR A 390 -11.22 -25.28 4.04
CA TYR A 390 -10.71 -23.95 4.39
C TYR A 390 -11.10 -23.55 5.82
N PRO A 391 -10.23 -22.78 6.53
CA PRO A 391 -10.58 -22.15 7.80
C PRO A 391 -11.89 -21.37 7.71
N GLN A 392 -12.72 -21.44 8.73
CA GLN A 392 -14.01 -20.73 8.80
C GLN A 392 -14.05 -19.72 9.96
N THR A 393 -13.13 -19.82 10.91
CA THR A 393 -13.03 -18.94 12.07
C THR A 393 -11.60 -18.46 12.26
N LEU A 394 -11.41 -17.43 13.09
CA LEU A 394 -10.09 -16.96 13.47
C LEU A 394 -9.29 -18.05 14.20
N ALA A 395 -9.95 -18.84 15.05
CA ALA A 395 -9.32 -19.99 15.71
C ALA A 395 -8.83 -21.05 14.71
N ASP A 396 -9.55 -21.27 13.61
CA ASP A 396 -9.11 -22.19 12.55
C ASP A 396 -7.88 -21.63 11.81
N LEU A 397 -7.81 -20.31 11.59
CA LEU A 397 -6.62 -19.66 11.01
C LEU A 397 -5.40 -19.82 11.91
N ILE A 398 -5.54 -19.59 13.22
CA ILE A 398 -4.46 -19.80 14.20
C ILE A 398 -4.02 -21.29 14.20
N ALA A 399 -4.96 -22.21 14.14
CA ALA A 399 -4.65 -23.65 14.08
C ALA A 399 -3.94 -24.01 12.76
N PHE A 400 -4.33 -23.40 11.64
CA PHE A 400 -3.65 -23.57 10.35
C PHE A 400 -2.20 -23.10 10.44
N ASP A 401 -1.95 -21.89 10.93
CA ASP A 401 -0.62 -21.31 11.04
C ASP A 401 0.29 -22.14 11.97
N ALA A 402 -0.24 -22.60 13.11
CA ALA A 402 0.47 -23.49 14.03
C ALA A 402 0.89 -24.82 13.38
N ALA A 403 0.02 -25.37 12.50
CA ALA A 403 0.29 -26.62 11.78
C ALA A 403 1.21 -26.44 10.57
N HIS A 404 1.34 -25.23 10.02
CA HIS A 404 2.02 -24.96 8.76
C HIS A 404 3.03 -23.80 8.84
N GLN A 405 3.73 -23.63 9.95
CA GLN A 405 4.71 -22.58 10.18
C GLN A 405 5.78 -22.44 9.08
N ASN A 406 6.12 -23.54 8.42
CA ASN A 406 7.04 -23.53 7.28
C ASN A 406 6.47 -22.87 6.01
N LEU A 407 5.18 -22.65 5.94
CA LEU A 407 4.49 -21.96 4.85
C LEU A 407 4.23 -20.49 5.19
N GLU A 408 3.78 -20.24 6.43
CA GLU A 408 3.37 -18.92 6.90
C GLU A 408 4.55 -18.06 7.41
N GLY A 409 5.76 -18.52 7.19
CA GLY A 409 6.99 -17.77 7.43
C GLY A 409 7.34 -17.56 8.93
N PRO A 410 8.28 -16.67 9.21
CA PRO A 410 8.89 -16.54 10.53
C PRO A 410 8.04 -15.73 11.53
N TRP A 411 6.93 -15.13 11.10
CA TRP A 411 6.13 -14.23 11.92
C TRP A 411 5.20 -15.01 12.84
N ASN A 412 4.93 -14.48 14.04
CA ASN A 412 3.98 -15.05 15.00
C ASN A 412 2.53 -14.63 14.67
N ASP A 413 1.57 -15.15 15.46
CA ASP A 413 0.14 -14.85 15.31
C ASP A 413 -0.38 -13.98 16.47
N LEU A 414 0.45 -13.09 16.99
CA LEU A 414 0.11 -12.35 18.22
C LEU A 414 -1.20 -11.56 18.07
N ILE A 415 -1.39 -10.86 16.95
CA ILE A 415 -2.61 -10.08 16.72
C ILE A 415 -3.82 -11.01 16.59
N PHE A 416 -3.69 -12.12 15.87
CA PHE A 416 -4.75 -13.14 15.78
C PHE A 416 -5.13 -13.68 17.15
N GLN A 417 -4.15 -14.02 17.99
CA GLN A 417 -4.40 -14.52 19.35
C GLN A 417 -5.06 -13.46 20.24
N LEU A 418 -4.64 -12.20 20.16
CA LEU A 418 -5.28 -11.10 20.88
C LEU A 418 -6.72 -10.87 20.42
N ALA A 419 -6.96 -10.91 19.12
CA ALA A 419 -8.32 -10.78 18.56
C ALA A 419 -9.21 -11.97 18.96
N ASP A 420 -8.68 -13.21 18.91
CA ASP A 420 -9.45 -14.40 19.29
C ASP A 420 -9.78 -14.44 20.79
N ALA A 421 -8.97 -13.83 21.63
CA ALA A 421 -9.25 -13.69 23.05
C ALA A 421 -10.40 -12.72 23.37
N THR A 422 -10.84 -11.89 22.41
CA THR A 422 -12.00 -10.98 22.57
C THR A 422 -13.34 -11.74 22.44
N ASN A 423 -14.44 -11.08 22.82
CA ASN A 423 -15.78 -11.61 22.58
C ASN A 423 -16.35 -11.26 21.19
N GLY A 424 -15.54 -10.68 20.29
CA GLY A 424 -16.01 -10.18 18.99
C GLY A 424 -16.81 -8.87 19.15
N ARG A 425 -17.76 -8.62 18.24
CA ARG A 425 -18.60 -7.40 18.22
C ARG A 425 -19.67 -7.43 19.32
N ASP A 426 -19.26 -7.29 20.57
CA ASP A 426 -20.15 -7.16 21.73
C ASP A 426 -20.36 -5.70 22.16
N ALA A 427 -20.93 -5.48 23.33
CA ALA A 427 -21.18 -4.15 23.89
C ALA A 427 -19.87 -3.41 24.24
N GLU A 428 -18.84 -4.12 24.70
CA GLU A 428 -17.54 -3.55 25.00
C GLU A 428 -16.84 -3.09 23.72
N CYS A 429 -16.87 -3.92 22.69
CA CYS A 429 -16.36 -3.58 21.36
C CYS A 429 -17.04 -2.32 20.80
N THR A 430 -18.37 -2.26 20.93
CA THR A 430 -19.13 -1.08 20.53
C THR A 430 -18.70 0.16 21.31
N ALA A 431 -18.48 0.04 22.61
CA ALA A 431 -18.03 1.16 23.46
C ALA A 431 -16.62 1.66 23.04
N LEU A 432 -15.68 0.75 22.74
CA LEU A 432 -14.36 1.12 22.22
C LEU A 432 -14.48 1.92 20.92
N ARG A 433 -15.27 1.45 19.96
CA ARG A 433 -15.47 2.16 18.68
C ARG A 433 -16.12 3.53 18.89
N GLN A 434 -17.08 3.65 19.78
CA GLN A 434 -17.72 4.93 20.11
C GLN A 434 -16.78 5.89 20.83
N ALA A 435 -15.83 5.37 21.60
CA ALA A 435 -14.80 6.19 22.24
C ALA A 435 -13.68 6.62 21.26
N THR A 436 -13.61 6.04 20.08
CA THR A 436 -12.54 6.28 19.10
C THR A 436 -13.01 7.15 17.93
N THR A 437 -13.97 6.66 17.14
CA THR A 437 -14.32 7.29 15.85
C THR A 437 -15.01 8.65 16.00
N PRO A 438 -16.10 8.83 16.78
CA PRO A 438 -16.80 10.11 16.86
C PRO A 438 -15.93 11.26 17.40
N PRO A 439 -15.07 11.07 18.42
CA PRO A 439 -14.17 12.15 18.87
C PRO A 439 -13.21 12.64 17.77
N VAL A 440 -12.62 11.71 16.99
CA VAL A 440 -11.71 12.09 15.90
C VAL A 440 -12.47 12.81 14.77
N GLN A 441 -13.68 12.36 14.43
CA GLN A 441 -14.55 13.07 13.48
C GLN A 441 -14.84 14.50 13.94
N THR A 442 -15.14 14.69 15.22
CA THR A 442 -15.38 15.99 15.82
C THR A 442 -14.12 16.84 15.79
N ALA A 443 -12.98 16.29 16.19
CA ALA A 443 -11.70 17.03 16.19
C ALA A 443 -11.36 17.60 14.80
N ILE A 444 -11.47 16.79 13.73
CA ILE A 444 -11.23 17.24 12.37
C ILE A 444 -12.25 18.30 11.94
N THR A 445 -13.54 18.03 12.16
CA THR A 445 -14.63 18.90 11.70
C THR A 445 -14.57 20.27 12.39
N ASP A 446 -14.37 20.29 13.71
CA ASP A 446 -14.31 21.50 14.51
C ASP A 446 -13.06 22.33 14.18
N LEU A 447 -11.92 21.65 14.03
CA LEU A 447 -10.66 22.31 13.64
C LEU A 447 -10.83 23.00 12.29
N MET A 448 -11.28 22.27 11.27
CA MET A 448 -11.45 22.81 9.92
C MET A 448 -12.50 23.95 9.89
N THR A 449 -13.57 23.84 10.69
CA THR A 449 -14.61 24.86 10.78
C THR A 449 -14.10 26.13 11.50
N THR A 450 -13.48 25.94 12.67
CA THR A 450 -13.01 27.07 13.52
C THR A 450 -11.89 27.86 12.83
N LYS A 451 -11.01 27.16 12.10
CA LYS A 451 -9.88 27.79 11.39
C LYS A 451 -10.22 28.15 9.94
N ASN A 452 -11.43 27.85 9.47
CA ASN A 452 -11.88 28.04 8.09
C ASN A 452 -10.91 27.38 7.11
N LEU A 453 -10.64 26.07 7.28
CA LEU A 453 -9.74 25.31 6.43
C LEU A 453 -10.49 24.56 5.35
N ASP A 454 -9.94 24.55 4.14
CA ASP A 454 -10.41 23.75 3.01
C ASP A 454 -9.79 22.33 3.06
N ALA A 455 -8.53 22.22 3.52
CA ALA A 455 -7.88 20.95 3.81
C ALA A 455 -6.85 21.09 4.93
N ILE A 456 -6.45 19.94 5.47
CA ILE A 456 -5.29 19.81 6.37
C ILE A 456 -4.24 18.99 5.64
N ILE A 457 -2.97 19.39 5.67
CA ILE A 457 -1.87 18.62 5.09
C ILE A 457 -0.93 18.10 6.15
N ALA A 458 -0.37 16.92 5.88
CA ALA A 458 0.71 16.33 6.64
C ALA A 458 1.60 15.47 5.73
N LEU A 459 2.87 15.30 6.09
CA LEU A 459 3.72 14.34 5.39
C LEU A 459 3.13 12.94 5.50
N THR A 460 3.04 12.23 4.37
CA THR A 460 2.44 10.90 4.30
C THR A 460 3.30 9.85 4.98
N ASN A 461 4.60 9.90 4.73
CA ASN A 461 5.59 8.91 5.16
C ASN A 461 6.95 9.57 5.35
N GLY A 462 7.82 8.90 6.10
CA GLY A 462 9.26 9.17 6.08
C GLY A 462 9.97 8.46 4.93
N PRO A 463 11.29 8.66 4.77
CA PRO A 463 12.07 7.91 3.80
C PRO A 463 11.94 6.39 4.03
N ALA A 464 11.80 5.63 2.96
CA ALA A 464 11.68 4.18 3.03
C ALA A 464 12.90 3.55 3.73
N TRP A 465 12.64 2.62 4.63
CA TRP A 465 13.62 1.96 5.49
C TRP A 465 14.16 0.67 4.88
N PRO A 466 15.33 0.15 5.31
CA PRO A 466 15.84 -1.15 4.85
C PRO A 466 14.89 -2.27 5.18
N THR A 467 14.67 -3.17 4.24
CA THR A 467 13.85 -4.36 4.48
C THR A 467 14.52 -5.27 5.51
N ASN A 468 13.77 -5.64 6.55
CA ASN A 468 14.25 -6.51 7.61
C ASN A 468 13.45 -7.81 7.63
N ASP A 469 14.18 -8.94 7.54
CA ASP A 469 13.61 -10.28 7.56
C ASP A 469 13.83 -11.00 8.90
N ASP A 470 14.39 -10.35 9.91
CA ASP A 470 14.62 -10.99 11.22
C ASP A 470 13.33 -11.01 12.04
N PRO A 471 12.76 -12.20 12.31
CA PRO A 471 11.50 -12.33 13.06
C PRO A 471 11.63 -11.88 14.52
N ASN A 472 12.86 -11.78 15.08
CA ASN A 472 13.06 -11.30 16.43
C ASN A 472 13.09 -9.78 16.52
N LEU A 473 13.45 -9.11 15.42
CA LEU A 473 13.43 -7.66 15.32
C LEU A 473 12.13 -7.18 14.65
N GLY A 474 11.46 -8.09 13.96
CA GLY A 474 10.27 -7.81 13.19
C GLY A 474 10.52 -6.72 12.17
N ASP A 475 9.50 -5.97 11.85
CA ASP A 475 9.60 -4.73 11.12
C ASP A 475 9.85 -3.55 12.09
N LEU A 476 10.49 -3.80 13.22
CA LEU A 476 10.80 -2.76 14.21
C LEU A 476 11.61 -1.63 13.59
N ASN A 477 12.47 -1.92 12.63
CA ASN A 477 13.15 -0.90 11.86
C ASN A 477 12.19 -0.15 10.93
N GLY A 478 11.18 -0.84 10.41
CA GLY A 478 10.18 -0.29 9.53
C GLY A 478 9.10 0.48 10.29
N HIS A 479 8.34 -0.20 11.09
CA HIS A 479 7.30 0.44 11.90
C HIS A 479 7.86 1.48 12.87
N PHE A 480 9.04 1.27 13.42
CA PHE A 480 9.68 2.26 14.26
C PHE A 480 9.98 3.57 13.49
N GLN A 481 10.31 3.48 12.21
CA GLN A 481 10.51 4.66 11.35
C GLN A 481 9.21 5.23 10.82
N GLU A 482 8.22 4.40 10.56
CA GLU A 482 6.85 4.80 10.24
C GLU A 482 6.23 5.65 11.37
N PHE A 483 6.51 5.33 12.63
CA PHE A 483 6.09 6.12 13.79
C PHE A 483 6.70 7.52 13.87
N PHE A 484 7.73 7.83 13.11
CA PHE A 484 8.31 9.17 13.09
C PHE A 484 7.67 10.09 12.06
N VAL A 485 7.03 9.54 11.03
CA VAL A 485 6.29 10.26 10.01
C VAL A 485 5.11 9.41 9.54
N GLY A 486 3.91 9.89 9.74
CA GLY A 486 2.69 9.24 9.27
C GLY A 486 1.50 10.17 9.44
N SER A 487 0.54 10.10 8.52
CA SER A 487 -0.61 11.00 8.52
C SER A 487 -1.95 10.30 8.37
N SER A 488 -1.97 8.98 8.29
CA SER A 488 -3.16 8.20 7.93
C SER A 488 -4.23 8.15 9.02
N THR A 489 -3.81 8.03 10.29
CA THR A 489 -4.70 7.68 11.40
C THR A 489 -5.90 8.63 11.55
N ALA A 490 -5.72 9.93 11.29
CA ALA A 490 -6.83 10.88 11.37
C ALA A 490 -7.96 10.54 10.37
N ALA A 491 -7.61 10.31 9.11
CA ALA A 491 -8.56 9.95 8.06
C ALA A 491 -9.07 8.51 8.20
N ALA A 492 -8.22 7.58 8.61
CA ALA A 492 -8.55 6.18 8.84
C ALA A 492 -9.62 6.01 9.92
N VAL A 493 -9.35 6.50 11.12
CA VAL A 493 -10.22 6.37 12.29
C VAL A 493 -11.53 7.14 12.13
N SER A 494 -11.48 8.34 11.54
CA SER A 494 -12.68 9.14 11.27
C SER A 494 -13.56 8.55 10.16
N GLY A 495 -12.98 7.76 9.25
CA GLY A 495 -13.61 7.36 8.00
C GLY A 495 -13.73 8.49 6.99
N PHE A 496 -13.01 9.60 7.17
CA PHE A 496 -12.97 10.75 6.25
C PHE A 496 -11.97 10.49 5.12
N PRO A 497 -12.09 11.17 3.98
CA PRO A 497 -11.19 10.95 2.86
C PRO A 497 -9.84 11.61 3.06
N ASP A 498 -8.82 11.01 2.47
CA ASP A 498 -7.54 11.64 2.24
C ASP A 498 -6.96 11.25 0.87
N ILE A 499 -6.06 12.09 0.37
CA ILE A 499 -5.32 11.87 -0.87
C ILE A 499 -3.84 12.19 -0.66
N THR A 500 -2.97 11.23 -0.97
CA THR A 500 -1.53 11.47 -1.01
C THR A 500 -1.06 11.72 -2.43
N VAL A 501 -0.09 12.62 -2.57
CA VAL A 501 0.61 12.90 -3.82
C VAL A 501 2.11 13.00 -3.56
N PRO A 502 2.99 12.78 -4.56
CA PRO A 502 4.44 12.95 -4.40
C PRO A 502 4.81 14.36 -3.93
N ALA A 503 5.66 14.46 -2.91
CA ALA A 503 6.09 15.72 -2.31
C ALA A 503 7.55 16.07 -2.54
N GLY A 504 8.40 15.07 -2.72
CA GLY A 504 9.84 15.23 -2.87
C GLY A 504 10.59 13.92 -2.70
N PHE A 505 11.88 14.03 -2.59
CA PHE A 505 12.78 12.89 -2.40
C PHE A 505 13.81 13.22 -1.30
N ASP A 506 14.09 12.24 -0.47
CA ASP A 506 15.32 12.20 0.31
C ASP A 506 16.29 11.25 -0.39
N GLN A 507 17.34 11.79 -0.99
CA GLN A 507 18.18 11.05 -1.94
C GLN A 507 17.28 10.48 -3.07
N GLU A 508 17.19 9.15 -3.17
CA GLU A 508 16.41 8.44 -4.18
C GLU A 508 15.05 7.92 -3.62
N LEU A 509 14.71 8.27 -2.37
CA LEU A 509 13.54 7.77 -1.65
C LEU A 509 12.38 8.78 -1.73
N PRO A 510 11.24 8.42 -2.36
CA PRO A 510 10.09 9.30 -2.43
C PRO A 510 9.45 9.55 -1.07
N LEU A 511 8.92 10.76 -0.89
CA LEU A 511 8.01 11.11 0.18
C LEU A 511 6.74 11.71 -0.40
N GLY A 512 5.61 11.43 0.26
CA GLY A 512 4.30 11.98 -0.09
C GLY A 512 3.87 13.12 0.84
N ILE A 513 2.91 13.91 0.37
CA ILE A 513 2.10 14.83 1.17
C ILE A 513 0.64 14.40 1.08
N THR A 514 -0.01 14.25 2.24
CA THR A 514 -1.42 13.88 2.33
C THR A 514 -2.27 15.12 2.54
N PHE A 515 -3.34 15.25 1.77
CA PHE A 515 -4.43 16.21 1.97
C PHE A 515 -5.60 15.49 2.63
N ILE A 516 -5.99 15.93 3.81
CA ILE A 516 -7.09 15.38 4.62
C ILE A 516 -8.28 16.32 4.54
N GLY A 517 -9.47 15.79 4.28
CA GLY A 517 -10.70 16.56 4.17
C GLY A 517 -11.78 16.16 5.16
N ARG A 518 -12.92 16.87 5.11
CA ARG A 518 -14.16 16.44 5.78
C ARG A 518 -14.78 15.23 5.08
N ARG A 519 -15.72 14.59 5.73
CA ARG A 519 -16.50 13.52 5.11
C ARG A 519 -17.09 13.98 3.77
N TRP A 520 -16.88 13.21 2.70
CA TRP A 520 -17.33 13.47 1.33
C TRP A 520 -16.59 14.64 0.63
N ALA A 521 -15.40 14.97 1.07
CA ALA A 521 -14.57 16.03 0.47
C ALA A 521 -13.69 15.56 -0.72
N GLU A 522 -13.91 14.38 -1.26
CA GLU A 522 -13.13 13.88 -2.41
C GLU A 522 -13.06 14.88 -3.58
N PRO A 523 -14.17 15.54 -3.98
CA PRO A 523 -14.12 16.56 -5.04
C PRO A 523 -13.15 17.71 -4.75
N GLU A 524 -13.18 18.22 -3.51
CA GLU A 524 -12.32 19.33 -3.07
C GLU A 524 -10.85 18.89 -3.01
N LEU A 525 -10.60 17.73 -2.38
CA LEU A 525 -9.24 17.20 -2.25
C LEU A 525 -8.60 16.89 -3.60
N LEU A 526 -9.37 16.35 -4.56
CA LEU A 526 -8.88 16.10 -5.92
C LEU A 526 -8.49 17.38 -6.63
N GLY A 527 -9.28 18.46 -6.47
CA GLY A 527 -8.92 19.76 -7.03
C GLY A 527 -7.60 20.28 -6.47
N LEU A 528 -7.47 20.30 -5.14
CA LEU A 528 -6.26 20.79 -4.45
C LEU A 528 -5.01 19.96 -4.80
N ALA A 529 -5.14 18.63 -4.79
CA ALA A 529 -4.06 17.71 -5.12
C ALA A 529 -3.65 17.82 -6.58
N TYR A 530 -4.60 17.98 -7.49
CA TYR A 530 -4.34 18.16 -8.93
C TYR A 530 -3.60 19.46 -9.21
N ASP A 531 -4.05 20.59 -8.66
CA ASP A 531 -3.37 21.89 -8.82
C ASP A 531 -1.92 21.83 -8.29
N TYR A 532 -1.72 21.21 -7.12
CA TYR A 532 -0.39 20.97 -6.57
C TYR A 532 0.48 20.09 -7.49
N GLU A 533 -0.07 18.97 -7.99
CA GLU A 533 0.63 18.07 -8.91
C GLU A 533 1.05 18.79 -10.20
N GLN A 534 0.12 19.56 -10.83
CA GLN A 534 0.38 20.29 -12.05
C GLN A 534 1.39 21.43 -11.87
N ALA A 535 1.45 22.03 -10.69
CA ALA A 535 2.41 23.08 -10.36
C ALA A 535 3.83 22.54 -10.08
N THR A 536 3.96 21.31 -9.63
CA THR A 536 5.23 20.79 -9.09
C THR A 536 5.88 19.70 -9.92
N HIS A 537 5.10 18.80 -10.52
CA HIS A 537 5.59 17.63 -11.29
C HIS A 537 6.73 16.88 -10.57
N VAL A 538 6.57 16.64 -9.28
CA VAL A 538 7.62 16.08 -8.41
C VAL A 538 7.97 14.63 -8.75
N ARG A 539 7.01 13.85 -9.24
CA ARG A 539 7.22 12.43 -9.53
C ARG A 539 8.31 12.21 -10.56
N VAL A 540 9.21 11.26 -10.27
CA VAL A 540 10.23 10.77 -11.18
C VAL A 540 10.08 9.24 -11.28
N PRO A 541 10.15 8.62 -12.47
CA PRO A 541 10.10 7.16 -12.61
C PRO A 541 11.23 6.45 -11.85
N PRO A 542 10.97 5.25 -11.27
CA PRO A 542 11.97 4.51 -10.51
C PRO A 542 13.13 4.03 -11.36
N GLN A 543 14.35 4.00 -10.78
CA GLN A 543 15.60 3.61 -11.45
C GLN A 543 16.09 2.22 -11.05
N PHE A 544 15.41 1.51 -10.16
CA PHE A 544 15.75 0.17 -9.68
C PHE A 544 17.19 0.08 -9.12
N ILE A 545 17.57 1.08 -8.33
CA ILE A 545 18.88 1.16 -7.69
C ILE A 545 18.99 0.03 -6.65
N ALA A 546 20.12 -0.69 -6.65
CA ALA A 546 20.27 -1.83 -5.75
C ALA A 546 20.31 -1.42 -4.28
N THR A 547 21.02 -0.34 -3.96
CA THR A 547 21.14 0.24 -2.61
C THR A 547 21.70 1.66 -2.68
N ILE A 548 21.37 2.48 -1.69
CA ILE A 548 21.97 3.82 -1.49
C ILE A 548 22.85 3.88 -0.24
N GLY A 549 23.17 2.73 0.37
CA GLY A 549 23.91 2.61 1.63
C GLY A 549 23.00 2.65 2.86
N ASP A 550 23.62 2.49 4.05
CA ASP A 550 22.88 2.21 5.28
C ASP A 550 22.56 3.45 6.14
N ALA A 551 23.00 4.63 5.77
CA ALA A 551 22.77 5.85 6.55
C ALA A 551 21.34 6.35 6.35
N LEU A 552 20.40 5.86 7.17
CA LEU A 552 19.01 6.29 7.10
C LEU A 552 18.77 7.64 7.77
N PHE A 553 19.29 7.83 8.98
CA PHE A 553 19.16 9.11 9.69
C PHE A 553 20.44 9.42 10.45
N PRO A 554 20.99 10.64 10.38
CA PRO A 554 22.11 11.04 11.20
C PRO A 554 21.77 10.87 12.69
N GLY A 555 22.49 9.99 13.40
CA GLY A 555 22.31 9.76 14.84
C GLY A 555 21.37 8.63 15.22
N VAL A 556 20.68 8.00 14.29
CA VAL A 556 19.99 6.73 14.55
C VAL A 556 20.98 5.59 14.28
N PRO A 557 21.27 4.72 15.29
CA PRO A 557 22.15 3.59 15.06
C PRO A 557 21.55 2.69 13.99
N ASN A 558 22.31 2.42 12.93
CA ASN A 558 21.95 1.33 12.03
C ASN A 558 21.91 0.03 12.86
N PRO A 559 20.88 -0.80 12.71
CA PRO A 559 20.92 -2.13 13.27
C PRO A 559 22.14 -2.85 12.68
N PRO A 560 22.84 -3.67 13.47
CA PRO A 560 23.94 -4.47 12.94
C PRO A 560 23.41 -5.25 11.74
N ALA A 561 24.23 -5.34 10.69
CA ALA A 561 23.90 -6.13 9.49
C ALA A 561 23.51 -7.53 9.94
N LEU A 562 22.23 -7.81 9.92
CA LEU A 562 21.68 -9.04 10.45
C LEU A 562 22.01 -10.17 9.48
N LEU A 563 22.51 -11.26 10.02
CA LEU A 563 22.65 -12.52 9.31
C LEU A 563 21.27 -12.82 8.67
N ARG A 564 21.22 -12.86 7.34
CA ARG A 564 20.04 -13.29 6.62
C ARG A 564 19.71 -14.70 7.09
N LEU A 565 18.70 -14.84 7.92
CA LEU A 565 18.15 -16.15 8.24
C LEU A 565 17.69 -16.79 6.93
N GLN A 566 18.14 -18.01 6.65
CA GLN A 566 17.60 -18.75 5.51
C GLN A 566 16.13 -18.98 5.80
N ARG A 567 15.27 -18.33 5.03
CA ARG A 567 13.81 -18.54 5.11
C ARG A 567 13.50 -20.01 4.90
N PRO A 568 12.59 -20.60 5.68
CA PRO A 568 12.00 -21.88 5.31
C PRO A 568 11.33 -21.66 3.93
N GLN A 569 11.92 -22.21 2.89
CA GLN A 569 11.32 -22.08 1.56
C GLN A 569 10.30 -23.20 1.37
N ALA A 570 9.17 -22.86 0.76
CA ALA A 570 8.23 -23.88 0.30
C ALA A 570 8.97 -24.96 -0.51
N THR A 571 8.63 -26.21 -0.31
CA THR A 571 9.23 -27.33 -1.06
C THR A 571 9.00 -27.14 -2.56
N GLN A 572 9.85 -27.76 -3.40
CA GLN A 572 9.67 -27.68 -4.85
C GLN A 572 8.27 -28.16 -5.27
N GLY A 573 7.75 -29.22 -4.63
CA GLY A 573 6.39 -29.71 -4.89
C GLY A 573 5.29 -28.70 -4.54
N GLN A 574 5.46 -27.94 -3.48
CA GLN A 574 4.53 -26.86 -3.10
C GLN A 574 4.59 -25.69 -4.09
N ARG A 575 5.80 -25.29 -4.53
CA ARG A 575 5.96 -24.29 -5.60
C ARG A 575 5.35 -24.72 -6.91
N ASP A 576 5.55 -25.99 -7.31
CA ASP A 576 4.98 -26.56 -8.53
C ASP A 576 3.45 -26.65 -8.47
N LEU A 577 2.89 -26.97 -7.28
CA LEU A 577 1.45 -26.96 -7.07
C LEU A 577 0.88 -25.55 -7.22
N VAL A 578 1.50 -24.54 -6.57
CA VAL A 578 1.08 -23.14 -6.70
C VAL A 578 1.22 -22.64 -8.14
N ALA A 579 2.28 -23.01 -8.85
CA ALA A 579 2.46 -22.66 -10.26
C ALA A 579 1.37 -23.26 -11.17
N ARG A 580 0.79 -24.41 -10.81
CA ARG A 580 -0.36 -25.01 -11.52
C ARG A 580 -1.70 -24.37 -11.14
N LEU A 581 -1.78 -23.75 -9.97
CA LEU A 581 -2.97 -23.05 -9.47
C LEU A 581 -3.00 -21.56 -9.85
N ARG A 582 -1.88 -21.04 -10.37
CA ARG A 582 -1.71 -19.72 -10.99
C ARG A 582 -1.99 -19.79 -12.48
#